data_8510b998f0791cc324191aa402c8f66c
#
_entry.id   8510b998f0791cc324191aa402c8f66c
#
_cell.length_a   1.000
_cell.length_b   1.000
_cell.length_c   1.000
_cell.angle_alpha   90.00
_cell.angle_beta   90.00
_cell.angle_gamma   90.00
#
_symmetry.space_group_name_H-M   'P 1'
#
loop_
_entity.id
_entity.type
_entity.pdbx_description
1 polymer ?
#
loop_
_entity_poly.entity_id
_entity_poly.type
_entity_poly.pdbx_seq_one_letter_code
_entity_poly.pdbx_strand_id
1 'polypeptide(L)'
;MREPMLMRVRIVGFALLIGLLSFVATSATAQEKKVVKPTLTVIVPSDEAELTIIAQVMKTTGKSREFDLPMVEVGKLYEYDFTVKFAPNNYTTITRKKTVQFNGGVSLTVDLTKQDPSDKAVIRFVPTPDDIVLAMLKLGNVGKDDVVYDLGCGDGRIVIAAVKSGGAKKGVGVDLDPERVKDSKENAKKAKVDDKVEIRLGDVLDIKDLSDATVVMLYMSDELGKLLEPVLKKTLKPGTRVVSHRFTLGEWKPEKTIAVTGEDLEEYTLHMWTVPKK
;
A
#
# COMPACT_ATOMS: atom_id res chain seq x y z
N MET A 1 -30.29 -0.32 -9.37
CA MET A 1 -30.71 -1.68 -9.82
C MET A 1 -29.81 -2.66 -9.06
N ARG A 2 -30.38 -3.63 -8.32
CA ARG A 2 -29.59 -4.60 -7.55
C ARG A 2 -29.00 -5.66 -8.48
N GLU A 3 -27.72 -5.96 -8.32
CA GLU A 3 -27.04 -6.98 -9.13
C GLU A 3 -27.40 -8.37 -8.59
N PRO A 4 -27.90 -9.31 -9.42
CA PRO A 4 -28.20 -10.66 -8.99
C PRO A 4 -26.90 -11.44 -8.78
N MET A 5 -26.75 -12.07 -7.63
CA MET A 5 -25.64 -12.95 -7.33
C MET A 5 -25.91 -14.36 -7.85
N LEU A 6 -25.20 -14.78 -8.90
CA LEU A 6 -25.22 -16.15 -9.45
C LEU A 6 -24.24 -17.08 -8.67
N MET A 7 -24.33 -17.11 -7.33
CA MET A 7 -23.27 -17.70 -6.54
C MET A 7 -23.66 -19.02 -5.88
N ARG A 8 -22.70 -19.96 -5.88
CA ARG A 8 -22.76 -21.19 -5.09
C ARG A 8 -22.50 -20.82 -3.62
N VAL A 9 -23.51 -21.03 -2.78
CA VAL A 9 -23.44 -20.83 -1.35
C VAL A 9 -22.58 -21.93 -0.71
N ARG A 10 -21.55 -21.58 0.06
CA ARG A 10 -20.84 -22.56 0.89
C ARG A 10 -21.68 -22.87 2.13
N ILE A 11 -22.00 -24.15 2.29
CA ILE A 11 -22.70 -24.67 3.47
C ILE A 11 -21.64 -25.16 4.45
N VAL A 12 -21.65 -24.68 5.69
CA VAL A 12 -20.81 -25.20 6.75
C VAL A 12 -21.46 -26.47 7.29
N GLY A 13 -20.96 -27.64 6.85
CA GLY A 13 -21.44 -28.94 7.34
C GLY A 13 -20.78 -29.31 8.65
N PHE A 14 -21.57 -29.56 9.69
CA PHE A 14 -21.09 -30.30 10.86
C PHE A 14 -20.96 -31.77 10.47
N ALA A 15 -19.77 -32.36 10.57
CA ALA A 15 -19.56 -33.80 10.51
C ALA A 15 -20.16 -34.43 11.78
N LEU A 16 -21.37 -34.99 11.69
CA LEU A 16 -21.92 -35.82 12.76
C LEU A 16 -21.23 -37.17 12.74
N LEU A 17 -20.57 -37.54 13.84
CA LEU A 17 -20.13 -38.89 14.12
C LEU A 17 -21.36 -39.80 14.15
N ILE A 18 -21.45 -40.77 13.22
CA ILE A 18 -22.52 -41.76 13.19
C ILE A 18 -22.20 -42.82 14.23
N GLY A 19 -22.87 -42.75 15.38
CA GLY A 19 -23.03 -43.91 16.29
C GLY A 19 -24.16 -44.79 15.78
N LEU A 20 -23.88 -46.06 15.57
CA LEU A 20 -24.90 -47.08 15.25
C LEU A 20 -25.95 -47.13 16.35
N LEU A 21 -27.20 -46.84 16.03
CA LEU A 21 -28.37 -47.23 16.85
C LEU A 21 -29.57 -47.56 15.94
N SER A 22 -30.14 -48.70 16.25
CA SER A 22 -31.31 -49.42 15.79
C SER A 22 -32.43 -48.64 15.05
N PHE A 23 -32.83 -49.18 13.94
CA PHE A 23 -33.94 -48.77 13.07
C PHE A 23 -35.30 -48.83 13.81
N VAL A 24 -35.87 -47.71 14.17
CA VAL A 24 -37.31 -47.53 14.36
C VAL A 24 -37.74 -46.59 13.24
N ALA A 25 -38.53 -47.14 12.31
CA ALA A 25 -39.12 -46.37 11.21
C ALA A 25 -40.21 -45.47 11.76
N THR A 26 -39.90 -44.27 12.23
CA THR A 26 -40.87 -43.21 12.42
C THR A 26 -40.97 -42.44 11.09
N SER A 27 -42.23 -42.35 10.59
CA SER A 27 -42.58 -41.53 9.44
C SER A 27 -42.23 -40.06 9.78
N ALA A 28 -41.04 -39.63 9.43
CA ALA A 28 -40.69 -38.22 9.51
C ALA A 28 -41.46 -37.51 8.43
N THR A 29 -42.54 -36.79 8.83
CA THR A 29 -43.13 -35.75 7.99
C THR A 29 -42.03 -34.80 7.56
N ALA A 30 -41.73 -34.76 6.28
CA ALA A 30 -40.76 -33.83 5.71
C ALA A 30 -41.26 -32.41 6.02
N GLN A 31 -40.65 -31.78 7.02
CA GLN A 31 -40.93 -30.39 7.34
C GLN A 31 -40.48 -29.55 6.14
N GLU A 32 -41.46 -28.87 5.53
CA GLU A 32 -41.23 -28.04 4.36
C GLU A 32 -40.16 -26.99 4.72
N LYS A 33 -38.96 -27.05 4.07
CA LYS A 33 -37.84 -26.15 4.37
C LYS A 33 -38.21 -24.74 3.90
N LYS A 34 -38.41 -23.82 4.84
CA LYS A 34 -38.69 -22.43 4.53
C LYS A 34 -37.44 -21.81 3.88
N VAL A 35 -37.55 -21.39 2.62
CA VAL A 35 -36.50 -20.68 1.87
C VAL A 35 -36.90 -19.23 1.69
N VAL A 36 -35.91 -18.34 1.73
CA VAL A 36 -36.11 -16.89 1.56
C VAL A 36 -34.95 -16.32 0.72
N LYS A 37 -35.18 -15.14 0.16
CA LYS A 37 -34.19 -14.37 -0.59
C LYS A 37 -33.79 -13.14 0.23
N PRO A 38 -32.72 -13.24 1.05
CA PRO A 38 -32.27 -12.10 1.85
C PRO A 38 -31.49 -11.08 1.01
N THR A 39 -31.31 -9.88 1.56
CA THR A 39 -30.48 -8.82 0.97
C THR A 39 -29.12 -8.79 1.66
N LEU A 40 -28.07 -8.58 0.88
CA LEU A 40 -26.72 -8.30 1.34
C LEU A 40 -26.37 -6.85 1.05
N THR A 41 -25.99 -6.11 2.08
CA THR A 41 -25.40 -4.77 1.96
C THR A 41 -23.91 -4.85 2.27
N VAL A 42 -23.04 -4.38 1.37
CA VAL A 42 -21.60 -4.30 1.58
C VAL A 42 -21.15 -2.86 1.56
N ILE A 43 -20.50 -2.42 2.63
CA ILE A 43 -19.91 -1.08 2.74
C ILE A 43 -18.42 -1.19 2.44
N VAL A 44 -17.95 -0.43 1.44
CA VAL A 44 -16.56 -0.46 0.94
C VAL A 44 -15.88 0.89 1.14
N PRO A 45 -14.52 0.94 1.20
CA PRO A 45 -13.76 2.16 1.54
C PRO A 45 -13.93 3.31 0.55
N SER A 46 -14.13 3.04 -0.73
CA SER A 46 -14.28 4.05 -1.79
C SER A 46 -15.31 3.63 -2.83
N ASP A 47 -15.84 4.59 -3.59
CA ASP A 47 -16.83 4.34 -4.64
C ASP A 47 -16.29 3.40 -5.74
N GLU A 48 -14.99 3.49 -6.00
CA GLU A 48 -14.28 2.76 -7.07
C GLU A 48 -13.63 1.47 -6.58
N ALA A 49 -13.78 1.12 -5.29
CA ALA A 49 -13.20 -0.10 -4.75
C ALA A 49 -13.69 -1.33 -5.53
N GLU A 50 -12.77 -2.18 -5.96
CA GLU A 50 -13.09 -3.46 -6.58
C GLU A 50 -13.56 -4.44 -5.50
N LEU A 51 -14.80 -4.91 -5.60
CA LEU A 51 -15.39 -5.86 -4.67
C LEU A 51 -15.53 -7.23 -5.33
N THR A 52 -14.99 -8.25 -4.67
CA THR A 52 -15.15 -9.65 -5.04
C THR A 52 -15.88 -10.38 -3.92
N ILE A 53 -16.92 -11.13 -4.25
CA ILE A 53 -17.68 -11.98 -3.31
C ILE A 53 -17.63 -13.40 -3.84
N ILE A 54 -17.11 -14.36 -3.05
CA ILE A 54 -16.89 -15.77 -3.44
C ILE A 54 -16.34 -15.92 -4.86
N ALA A 55 -15.17 -15.30 -5.13
CA ALA A 55 -14.47 -15.32 -6.42
C ALA A 55 -15.20 -14.67 -7.61
N GLN A 56 -16.35 -14.00 -7.42
CA GLN A 56 -17.03 -13.22 -8.45
C GLN A 56 -16.78 -11.73 -8.22
N VAL A 57 -16.23 -11.04 -9.24
CA VAL A 57 -16.05 -9.60 -9.22
C VAL A 57 -17.39 -8.92 -9.45
N MET A 58 -17.77 -8.01 -8.55
CA MET A 58 -19.01 -7.24 -8.62
C MET A 58 -18.80 -6.00 -9.49
N LYS A 59 -19.78 -5.70 -10.35
CA LYS A 59 -19.73 -4.54 -11.26
C LYS A 59 -20.31 -3.26 -10.65
N THR A 60 -20.96 -3.37 -9.48
CA THR A 60 -21.57 -2.23 -8.78
C THR A 60 -20.50 -1.27 -8.27
N THR A 61 -20.81 0.04 -8.30
CA THR A 61 -20.00 1.13 -7.78
C THR A 61 -20.67 1.78 -6.57
N GLY A 62 -19.98 2.71 -5.92
CA GLY A 62 -20.48 3.40 -4.72
C GLY A 62 -20.00 2.73 -3.43
N LYS A 63 -20.02 3.50 -2.32
CA LYS A 63 -19.55 3.03 -1.01
C LYS A 63 -20.48 2.02 -0.34
N SER A 64 -21.76 2.09 -0.63
CA SER A 64 -22.76 1.11 -0.13
C SER A 64 -23.38 0.38 -1.31
N ARG A 65 -23.23 -0.94 -1.33
CA ARG A 65 -23.63 -1.79 -2.45
C ARG A 65 -24.62 -2.84 -1.98
N GLU A 66 -25.74 -2.96 -2.66
CA GLU A 66 -26.80 -3.90 -2.32
C GLU A 66 -26.88 -5.03 -3.35
N PHE A 67 -26.98 -6.25 -2.85
CA PHE A 67 -27.08 -7.47 -3.65
C PHE A 67 -28.27 -8.32 -3.18
N ASP A 68 -28.94 -8.95 -4.12
CA ASP A 68 -29.90 -9.98 -3.85
C ASP A 68 -29.18 -11.31 -3.67
N LEU A 69 -29.24 -11.91 -2.49
CA LEU A 69 -28.70 -13.25 -2.27
C LEU A 69 -29.57 -14.31 -2.97
N PRO A 70 -28.99 -15.47 -3.34
CA PRO A 70 -29.78 -16.61 -3.79
C PRO A 70 -30.75 -17.08 -2.69
N MET A 71 -31.73 -17.90 -3.06
CA MET A 71 -32.63 -18.52 -2.10
C MET A 71 -31.84 -19.36 -1.10
N VAL A 72 -32.04 -19.10 0.19
CA VAL A 72 -31.37 -19.80 1.30
C VAL A 72 -32.37 -20.39 2.28
N GLU A 73 -32.02 -21.52 2.88
CA GLU A 73 -32.84 -22.18 3.91
C GLU A 73 -32.74 -21.39 5.22
N VAL A 74 -33.89 -21.06 5.82
CA VAL A 74 -33.96 -20.36 7.11
C VAL A 74 -33.30 -21.18 8.21
N GLY A 75 -32.43 -20.54 9.01
CA GLY A 75 -31.73 -21.15 10.14
C GLY A 75 -30.49 -21.98 9.77
N LYS A 76 -30.19 -22.15 8.48
CA LYS A 76 -28.97 -22.82 8.04
C LYS A 76 -27.79 -21.84 8.04
N LEU A 77 -26.61 -22.29 8.45
CA LEU A 77 -25.39 -21.49 8.48
C LEU A 77 -24.73 -21.46 7.10
N TYR A 78 -24.45 -20.27 6.63
CA TYR A 78 -23.75 -19.97 5.37
C TYR A 78 -22.49 -19.15 5.61
N GLU A 79 -21.55 -19.22 4.67
CA GLU A 79 -20.29 -18.51 4.75
C GLU A 79 -19.96 -17.85 3.41
N TYR A 80 -19.55 -16.59 3.47
CA TYR A 80 -19.11 -15.80 2.31
C TYR A 80 -17.74 -15.20 2.53
N ASP A 81 -16.88 -15.35 1.50
CA ASP A 81 -15.59 -14.69 1.42
C ASP A 81 -15.74 -13.38 0.65
N PHE A 82 -15.30 -12.30 1.25
CA PHE A 82 -15.23 -10.97 0.66
C PHE A 82 -13.78 -10.61 0.42
N THR A 83 -13.49 -10.03 -0.74
CA THR A 83 -12.22 -9.37 -1.02
C THR A 83 -12.54 -7.98 -1.55
N VAL A 84 -11.98 -6.94 -0.91
CA VAL A 84 -12.04 -5.57 -1.44
C VAL A 84 -10.63 -5.09 -1.74
N LYS A 85 -10.46 -4.53 -2.95
CA LYS A 85 -9.23 -3.90 -3.40
C LYS A 85 -9.49 -2.42 -3.66
N PHE A 86 -8.74 -1.55 -3.01
CA PHE A 86 -8.93 -0.10 -3.10
C PHE A 86 -7.59 0.63 -2.96
N ALA A 87 -7.55 1.86 -3.47
CA ALA A 87 -6.40 2.75 -3.38
C ALA A 87 -6.75 3.93 -2.46
N PRO A 88 -6.18 4.00 -1.23
CA PRO A 88 -6.39 5.15 -0.35
C PRO A 88 -5.68 6.42 -0.87
N ASN A 89 -4.71 6.25 -1.75
CA ASN A 89 -3.94 7.29 -2.45
C ASN A 89 -3.43 6.75 -3.79
N ASN A 90 -2.71 7.57 -4.56
CA ASN A 90 -2.25 7.24 -5.91
C ASN A 90 -1.05 6.27 -5.96
N TYR A 91 -0.45 5.92 -4.84
CA TYR A 91 0.73 5.05 -4.75
C TYR A 91 0.53 3.79 -3.92
N THR A 92 -0.59 3.66 -3.17
CA THR A 92 -0.87 2.48 -2.34
C THR A 92 -2.12 1.77 -2.82
N THR A 93 -2.05 0.46 -2.96
CA THR A 93 -3.21 -0.41 -3.17
C THR A 93 -3.36 -1.35 -1.97
N ILE A 94 -4.53 -1.35 -1.35
CA ILE A 94 -4.84 -2.25 -0.23
C ILE A 94 -5.78 -3.34 -0.71
N THR A 95 -5.45 -4.59 -0.36
CA THR A 95 -6.34 -5.74 -0.53
C THR A 95 -6.73 -6.24 0.85
N ARG A 96 -8.02 -6.15 1.18
CA ARG A 96 -8.64 -6.62 2.42
C ARG A 96 -9.49 -7.83 2.16
N LYS A 97 -9.37 -8.85 3.01
CA LYS A 97 -10.18 -10.06 2.94
C LYS A 97 -10.96 -10.24 4.23
N LYS A 98 -12.22 -10.69 4.11
CA LYS A 98 -13.07 -10.96 5.26
C LYS A 98 -13.99 -12.15 4.96
N THR A 99 -13.99 -13.12 5.84
CA THR A 99 -14.94 -14.22 5.80
C THR A 99 -16.06 -13.95 6.82
N VAL A 100 -17.31 -14.06 6.40
CA VAL A 100 -18.47 -13.78 7.25
C VAL A 100 -19.44 -14.95 7.21
N GLN A 101 -19.78 -15.45 8.40
CA GLN A 101 -20.83 -16.46 8.59
C GLN A 101 -22.16 -15.80 8.93
N PHE A 102 -23.24 -16.29 8.38
CA PHE A 102 -24.59 -15.79 8.65
C PHE A 102 -25.64 -16.90 8.59
N ASN A 103 -26.71 -16.73 9.35
CA ASN A 103 -27.86 -17.63 9.30
C ASN A 103 -28.79 -17.25 8.15
N GLY A 104 -29.20 -18.25 7.37
CA GLY A 104 -30.22 -18.07 6.33
C GLY A 104 -31.50 -17.46 6.90
N GLY A 105 -32.11 -16.56 6.15
CA GLY A 105 -33.32 -15.87 6.54
C GLY A 105 -33.15 -14.45 7.07
N VAL A 106 -31.90 -14.01 7.29
CA VAL A 106 -31.57 -12.66 7.77
C VAL A 106 -30.83 -11.87 6.71
N SER A 107 -31.22 -10.61 6.51
CA SER A 107 -30.42 -9.68 5.68
C SER A 107 -29.10 -9.36 6.38
N LEU A 108 -28.01 -9.29 5.59
CA LEU A 108 -26.67 -9.14 6.09
C LEU A 108 -26.08 -7.79 5.70
N THR A 109 -25.42 -7.13 6.65
CA THR A 109 -24.57 -5.96 6.37
C THR A 109 -23.11 -6.28 6.69
N VAL A 110 -22.22 -6.11 5.71
CA VAL A 110 -20.77 -6.35 5.85
C VAL A 110 -20.04 -5.03 5.67
N ASP A 111 -19.37 -4.59 6.72
CA ASP A 111 -18.54 -3.39 6.70
C ASP A 111 -17.08 -3.81 6.43
N LEU A 112 -16.53 -3.34 5.28
CA LEU A 112 -15.15 -3.53 4.84
C LEU A 112 -14.34 -2.24 4.92
N THR A 113 -14.83 -1.19 5.59
CA THR A 113 -14.12 0.10 5.72
C THR A 113 -13.06 0.07 6.83
N LYS A 114 -13.28 -0.76 7.86
CA LYS A 114 -12.37 -0.85 9.02
C LYS A 114 -11.09 -1.57 8.64
N GLN A 115 -9.95 -0.99 9.03
CA GLN A 115 -8.64 -1.59 8.86
C GLN A 115 -8.59 -2.98 9.51
N ASP A 116 -7.92 -3.92 8.83
CA ASP A 116 -7.72 -5.29 9.31
C ASP A 116 -6.20 -5.58 9.36
N PRO A 117 -5.69 -6.20 10.44
CA PRO A 117 -4.26 -6.55 10.54
C PRO A 117 -3.75 -7.47 9.41
N SER A 118 -4.65 -8.18 8.72
CA SER A 118 -4.32 -9.04 7.57
C SER A 118 -4.35 -8.31 6.23
N ASP A 119 -4.61 -6.99 6.21
CA ASP A 119 -4.59 -6.19 4.99
C ASP A 119 -3.24 -6.31 4.30
N LYS A 120 -3.28 -6.55 2.99
CA LYS A 120 -2.08 -6.53 2.15
C LYS A 120 -2.00 -5.19 1.44
N ALA A 121 -1.02 -4.37 1.83
CA ALA A 121 -0.70 -3.14 1.14
C ALA A 121 0.38 -3.40 0.08
N VAL A 122 0.18 -2.89 -1.12
CA VAL A 122 1.18 -2.87 -2.20
C VAL A 122 1.45 -1.41 -2.52
N ILE A 123 2.69 -0.99 -2.35
CA ILE A 123 3.15 0.35 -2.68
C ILE A 123 3.69 0.32 -4.10
N ARG A 124 3.28 1.29 -4.91
CA ARG A 124 3.75 1.42 -6.27
C ARG A 124 5.23 1.83 -6.26
N PHE A 125 6.07 0.95 -6.77
CA PHE A 125 7.49 1.25 -6.99
C PHE A 125 7.72 1.68 -8.43
N VAL A 126 8.25 2.89 -8.62
CA VAL A 126 8.68 3.43 -9.91
C VAL A 126 10.13 3.92 -9.73
N PRO A 127 11.11 3.23 -10.30
CA PRO A 127 12.50 3.61 -10.12
C PRO A 127 12.84 4.90 -10.88
N THR A 128 13.67 5.77 -10.30
CA THR A 128 14.31 6.88 -11.01
C THR A 128 15.36 6.31 -11.97
N PRO A 129 15.43 6.71 -13.25
CA PRO A 129 16.49 6.30 -14.17
C PRO A 129 17.88 6.64 -13.62
N ASP A 130 18.89 5.81 -13.95
CA ASP A 130 20.22 5.93 -13.34
C ASP A 130 20.93 7.24 -13.71
N ASP A 131 20.78 7.73 -14.92
CA ASP A 131 21.27 9.03 -15.38
C ASP A 131 20.60 10.20 -14.65
N ILE A 132 19.30 10.09 -14.36
CA ILE A 132 18.56 11.07 -13.57
C ILE A 132 19.00 11.02 -12.09
N VAL A 133 19.31 9.84 -11.55
CA VAL A 133 19.94 9.71 -10.22
C VAL A 133 21.26 10.50 -10.19
N LEU A 134 22.12 10.36 -11.20
CA LEU A 134 23.37 11.13 -11.28
C LEU A 134 23.10 12.64 -11.37
N ALA A 135 22.08 13.06 -12.11
CA ALA A 135 21.67 14.45 -12.18
C ALA A 135 21.16 14.99 -10.81
N MET A 136 20.43 14.18 -10.04
CA MET A 136 20.00 14.52 -8.68
C MET A 136 21.21 14.70 -7.75
N LEU A 137 22.19 13.77 -7.79
CA LEU A 137 23.41 13.88 -6.99
C LEU A 137 24.20 15.15 -7.33
N LYS A 138 24.30 15.47 -8.62
CA LYS A 138 24.95 16.71 -9.10
C LYS A 138 24.21 17.95 -8.64
N LEU A 139 22.87 17.99 -8.75
CA LEU A 139 22.04 19.10 -8.30
C LEU A 139 22.20 19.33 -6.80
N GLY A 140 22.17 18.24 -6.00
CA GLY A 140 22.41 18.26 -4.57
C GLY A 140 23.88 18.51 -4.19
N ASN A 141 24.81 18.63 -5.15
CA ASN A 141 26.23 18.79 -4.90
C ASN A 141 26.79 17.76 -3.89
N VAL A 142 26.42 16.48 -4.09
CA VAL A 142 26.82 15.38 -3.19
C VAL A 142 28.32 15.15 -3.26
N GLY A 143 28.95 15.02 -2.11
CA GLY A 143 30.41 14.82 -1.99
C GLY A 143 30.82 14.04 -0.75
N LYS A 144 32.12 13.95 -0.50
CA LYS A 144 32.78 13.05 0.46
C LYS A 144 32.36 13.21 1.93
N ASP A 145 31.88 14.37 2.31
CA ASP A 145 31.46 14.68 3.68
C ASP A 145 29.96 14.49 3.90
N ASP A 146 29.22 14.13 2.85
CA ASP A 146 27.77 14.04 2.90
C ASP A 146 27.28 12.71 3.47
N VAL A 147 26.21 12.84 4.25
CA VAL A 147 25.32 11.76 4.66
C VAL A 147 24.02 11.94 3.88
N VAL A 148 23.77 11.04 2.92
CA VAL A 148 22.65 11.11 1.98
C VAL A 148 21.53 10.21 2.46
N TYR A 149 20.37 10.78 2.72
CA TYR A 149 19.15 10.05 2.99
C TYR A 149 18.28 9.96 1.73
N ASP A 150 17.66 8.80 1.51
CA ASP A 150 16.65 8.56 0.48
C ASP A 150 15.37 8.06 1.16
N LEU A 151 14.34 8.89 1.17
CA LEU A 151 13.07 8.60 1.84
C LEU A 151 12.10 8.00 0.81
N GLY A 152 11.80 6.70 0.97
CA GLY A 152 11.15 5.87 -0.05
C GLY A 152 12.18 5.30 -1.02
N CYS A 153 13.23 4.68 -0.47
CA CYS A 153 14.43 4.33 -1.24
C CYS A 153 14.24 3.21 -2.27
N GLY A 154 13.09 2.53 -2.29
CA GLY A 154 12.82 1.46 -3.24
C GLY A 154 13.91 0.39 -3.25
N ASP A 155 14.59 0.22 -4.37
CA ASP A 155 15.68 -0.74 -4.54
C ASP A 155 17.06 -0.23 -4.10
N GLY A 156 17.11 0.97 -3.50
CA GLY A 156 18.31 1.57 -2.93
C GLY A 156 19.25 2.25 -3.94
N ARG A 157 18.87 2.35 -5.23
CA ARG A 157 19.75 2.86 -6.30
C ARG A 157 20.31 4.26 -6.01
N ILE A 158 19.53 5.17 -5.42
CA ILE A 158 19.97 6.54 -5.15
C ILE A 158 21.05 6.57 -4.06
N VAL A 159 20.85 5.91 -2.92
CA VAL A 159 21.85 5.87 -1.84
C VAL A 159 23.11 5.08 -2.23
N ILE A 160 22.96 4.04 -3.04
CA ILE A 160 24.08 3.28 -3.60
C ILE A 160 24.89 4.18 -4.55
N ALA A 161 24.24 4.88 -5.46
CA ALA A 161 24.90 5.82 -6.37
C ALA A 161 25.52 7.00 -5.62
N ALA A 162 24.88 7.51 -4.56
CA ALA A 162 25.42 8.57 -3.72
C ALA A 162 26.78 8.19 -3.13
N VAL A 163 26.93 6.97 -2.64
CA VAL A 163 28.21 6.46 -2.10
C VAL A 163 29.21 6.14 -3.21
N LYS A 164 28.76 5.41 -4.25
CA LYS A 164 29.67 4.86 -5.29
C LYS A 164 30.12 5.90 -6.29
N SER A 165 29.21 6.74 -6.77
CA SER A 165 29.45 7.73 -7.84
C SER A 165 29.56 9.15 -7.29
N GLY A 166 28.75 9.51 -6.28
CA GLY A 166 28.79 10.81 -5.61
C GLY A 166 29.92 10.93 -4.58
N GLY A 167 30.50 9.81 -4.17
CA GLY A 167 31.55 9.76 -3.17
C GLY A 167 31.11 10.07 -1.75
N ALA A 168 29.79 10.00 -1.47
CA ALA A 168 29.23 10.30 -0.15
C ALA A 168 29.83 9.43 0.96
N LYS A 169 29.98 10.02 2.14
CA LYS A 169 30.47 9.33 3.34
C LYS A 169 29.56 8.17 3.74
N LYS A 170 28.24 8.37 3.63
CA LYS A 170 27.22 7.39 4.02
C LYS A 170 25.94 7.60 3.21
N GLY A 171 25.25 6.50 2.88
CA GLY A 171 23.90 6.49 2.36
C GLY A 171 22.95 5.85 3.38
N VAL A 172 21.76 6.41 3.58
CA VAL A 172 20.69 5.85 4.42
C VAL A 172 19.40 5.80 3.63
N GLY A 173 18.92 4.60 3.32
CA GLY A 173 17.64 4.39 2.67
C GLY A 173 16.56 4.01 3.68
N VAL A 174 15.36 4.57 3.56
CA VAL A 174 14.19 4.20 4.35
C VAL A 174 13.08 3.81 3.41
N ASP A 175 12.46 2.65 3.61
CA ASP A 175 11.28 2.24 2.84
C ASP A 175 10.28 1.50 3.73
N LEU A 176 9.00 1.63 3.42
CA LEU A 176 7.91 0.99 4.14
C LEU A 176 7.70 -0.47 3.68
N ASP A 177 8.12 -0.81 2.47
CA ASP A 177 7.93 -2.13 1.86
C ASP A 177 9.10 -3.07 2.23
N PRO A 178 8.84 -4.18 2.98
CA PRO A 178 9.87 -5.14 3.35
C PRO A 178 10.60 -5.77 2.15
N GLU A 179 9.90 -5.96 1.02
CA GLU A 179 10.50 -6.50 -0.22
C GLU A 179 11.52 -5.50 -0.80
N ARG A 180 11.17 -4.20 -0.83
CA ARG A 180 12.09 -3.14 -1.28
C ARG A 180 13.31 -3.03 -0.37
N VAL A 181 13.10 -3.11 0.95
CA VAL A 181 14.20 -3.12 1.94
C VAL A 181 15.13 -4.31 1.71
N LYS A 182 14.60 -5.48 1.39
CA LYS A 182 15.40 -6.66 1.05
C LYS A 182 16.20 -6.43 -0.23
N ASP A 183 15.54 -5.99 -1.30
CA ASP A 183 16.18 -5.72 -2.59
C ASP A 183 17.31 -4.69 -2.46
N SER A 184 17.07 -3.59 -1.73
CA SER A 184 18.05 -2.53 -1.47
C SER A 184 19.30 -3.08 -0.78
N LYS A 185 19.15 -3.92 0.25
CA LYS A 185 20.26 -4.54 0.96
C LYS A 185 21.07 -5.47 0.05
N GLU A 186 20.38 -6.25 -0.79
CA GLU A 186 21.05 -7.12 -1.76
C GLU A 186 21.79 -6.31 -2.82
N ASN A 187 21.21 -5.21 -3.31
CA ASN A 187 21.83 -4.33 -4.28
C ASN A 187 23.06 -3.60 -3.70
N ALA A 188 23.00 -3.13 -2.45
CA ALA A 188 24.16 -2.53 -1.77
C ALA A 188 25.33 -3.51 -1.66
N LYS A 189 25.05 -4.78 -1.32
CA LYS A 189 26.07 -5.85 -1.29
C LYS A 189 26.65 -6.13 -2.68
N LYS A 190 25.81 -6.26 -3.71
CA LYS A 190 26.25 -6.44 -5.10
C LYS A 190 27.13 -5.28 -5.57
N ALA A 191 26.81 -4.06 -5.16
CA ALA A 191 27.58 -2.86 -5.46
C ALA A 191 28.85 -2.72 -4.59
N LYS A 192 29.05 -3.56 -3.57
CA LYS A 192 30.17 -3.54 -2.61
C LYS A 192 30.28 -2.21 -1.84
N VAL A 193 29.13 -1.70 -1.38
CA VAL A 193 29.02 -0.47 -0.59
C VAL A 193 28.14 -0.67 0.66
N ASP A 194 27.85 -1.91 1.02
CA ASP A 194 27.01 -2.27 2.16
C ASP A 194 27.62 -1.91 3.53
N ASP A 195 28.92 -1.62 3.57
CA ASP A 195 29.61 -1.03 4.74
C ASP A 195 29.29 0.46 4.94
N LYS A 196 28.83 1.15 3.91
CA LYS A 196 28.51 2.58 3.90
C LYS A 196 27.03 2.89 3.63
N VAL A 197 26.25 1.88 3.23
CA VAL A 197 24.81 2.03 2.94
C VAL A 197 24.00 1.29 4.00
N GLU A 198 23.21 2.04 4.74
CA GLU A 198 22.27 1.54 5.75
C GLU A 198 20.85 1.57 5.18
N ILE A 199 20.12 0.44 5.25
CA ILE A 199 18.72 0.35 4.79
C ILE A 199 17.82 0.01 5.96
N ARG A 200 16.80 0.83 6.18
CA ARG A 200 15.83 0.75 7.28
C ARG A 200 14.43 0.46 6.77
N LEU A 201 13.73 -0.45 7.44
CA LEU A 201 12.29 -0.61 7.28
C LEU A 201 11.57 0.42 8.15
N GLY A 202 10.69 1.23 7.57
CA GLY A 202 9.93 2.22 8.34
C GLY A 202 9.10 3.16 7.48
N ASP A 203 8.13 3.80 8.13
CA ASP A 203 7.36 4.88 7.51
C ASP A 203 8.17 6.19 7.58
N VAL A 204 8.35 6.83 6.44
CA VAL A 204 9.07 8.11 6.34
C VAL A 204 8.40 9.24 7.12
N LEU A 205 7.10 9.15 7.36
CA LEU A 205 6.34 10.12 8.17
C LEU A 205 6.58 9.92 9.68
N ASP A 206 7.05 8.76 10.09
CA ASP A 206 7.34 8.43 11.49
C ASP A 206 8.79 8.72 11.92
N ILE A 207 9.62 9.21 11.00
CA ILE A 207 11.03 9.53 11.29
C ILE A 207 11.09 10.68 12.31
N LYS A 208 11.78 10.44 13.43
CA LYS A 208 11.89 11.41 14.53
C LYS A 208 13.16 12.27 14.46
N ASP A 209 14.18 11.78 13.79
CA ASP A 209 15.49 12.45 13.71
C ASP A 209 16.15 12.23 12.33
N LEU A 210 16.47 13.33 11.66
CA LEU A 210 17.26 13.41 10.44
C LEU A 210 18.43 14.39 10.63
N SER A 211 18.86 14.61 11.87
CA SER A 211 19.87 15.63 12.21
C SER A 211 21.27 15.33 11.69
N ASP A 212 21.56 14.10 11.28
CA ASP A 212 22.81 13.71 10.63
C ASP A 212 22.75 13.79 9.10
N ALA A 213 21.56 13.96 8.51
CA ALA A 213 21.41 14.14 7.06
C ALA A 213 22.01 15.48 6.60
N THR A 214 22.80 15.45 5.55
CA THR A 214 23.29 16.64 4.86
C THR A 214 22.61 16.84 3.51
N VAL A 215 22.12 15.73 2.93
CA VAL A 215 21.29 15.72 1.71
C VAL A 215 20.17 14.72 1.88
N VAL A 216 18.96 15.12 1.48
CA VAL A 216 17.79 14.24 1.40
C VAL A 216 17.35 14.13 -0.06
N MET A 217 17.17 12.91 -0.54
CA MET A 217 16.67 12.59 -1.87
C MET A 217 15.23 12.08 -1.78
N LEU A 218 14.41 12.46 -2.75
CA LEU A 218 12.97 12.15 -2.78
C LEU A 218 12.50 11.84 -4.20
N TYR A 219 11.67 10.81 -4.32
CA TYR A 219 10.80 10.61 -5.48
C TYR A 219 9.44 10.12 -5.00
N MET A 220 8.64 11.05 -4.49
CA MET A 220 7.37 10.77 -3.82
C MET A 220 6.30 11.73 -4.31
N SER A 221 5.02 11.30 -4.30
CA SER A 221 3.91 12.13 -4.80
C SER A 221 3.79 13.47 -4.07
N ASP A 222 3.13 14.45 -4.69
CA ASP A 222 2.88 15.78 -4.08
C ASP A 222 2.09 15.66 -2.76
N GLU A 223 1.15 14.68 -2.66
CA GLU A 223 0.40 14.44 -1.41
C GLU A 223 1.34 14.04 -0.27
N LEU A 224 2.29 13.15 -0.54
CA LEU A 224 3.25 12.73 0.46
C LEU A 224 4.29 13.83 0.74
N GLY A 225 4.70 14.56 -0.29
CA GLY A 225 5.56 15.74 -0.17
C GLY A 225 4.97 16.80 0.77
N LYS A 226 3.67 17.03 0.69
CA LYS A 226 2.94 17.94 1.60
C LYS A 226 2.96 17.45 3.05
N LEU A 227 2.87 16.14 3.29
CA LEU A 227 2.96 15.55 4.63
C LEU A 227 4.39 15.55 5.17
N LEU A 228 5.39 15.38 4.30
CA LEU A 228 6.80 15.38 4.65
C LEU A 228 7.36 16.80 4.95
N GLU A 229 6.83 17.82 4.32
CA GLU A 229 7.31 19.22 4.51
C GLU A 229 7.52 19.57 5.99
N PRO A 230 6.51 19.44 6.89
CA PRO A 230 6.69 19.79 8.31
C PRO A 230 7.69 18.86 9.02
N VAL A 231 7.79 17.60 8.63
CA VAL A 231 8.75 16.65 9.20
C VAL A 231 10.17 17.08 8.85
N LEU A 232 10.45 17.37 7.58
CA LEU A 232 11.77 17.80 7.10
C LEU A 232 12.19 19.13 7.75
N LYS A 233 11.30 20.13 7.77
CA LYS A 233 11.57 21.43 8.42
C LYS A 233 11.87 21.32 9.91
N LYS A 234 11.29 20.34 10.59
CA LYS A 234 11.48 20.13 12.04
C LYS A 234 12.76 19.36 12.35
N THR A 235 13.11 18.36 11.54
CA THR A 235 14.15 17.36 11.86
C THR A 235 15.50 17.64 11.20
N LEU A 236 15.51 18.35 10.07
CA LEU A 236 16.72 18.69 9.34
C LEU A 236 17.44 19.91 9.95
N LYS A 237 18.76 19.90 9.89
CA LYS A 237 19.60 21.04 10.27
C LYS A 237 19.60 22.10 9.18
N PRO A 238 19.78 23.39 9.56
CA PRO A 238 20.05 24.45 8.58
C PRO A 238 21.19 24.12 7.64
N GLY A 239 21.00 24.40 6.35
CA GLY A 239 21.96 24.09 5.29
C GLY A 239 21.83 22.70 4.70
N THR A 240 20.99 21.81 5.26
CA THR A 240 20.68 20.53 4.62
C THR A 240 19.99 20.77 3.28
N ARG A 241 20.44 20.08 2.23
CA ARG A 241 19.88 20.15 0.88
C ARG A 241 18.83 19.04 0.71
N VAL A 242 17.70 19.38 0.12
CA VAL A 242 16.65 18.43 -0.26
C VAL A 242 16.51 18.45 -1.77
N VAL A 243 16.59 17.30 -2.43
CA VAL A 243 16.45 17.16 -3.88
C VAL A 243 15.30 16.21 -4.16
N SER A 244 14.35 16.65 -4.97
CA SER A 244 13.21 15.84 -5.39
C SER A 244 13.17 15.66 -6.89
N HIS A 245 12.89 14.42 -7.31
CA HIS A 245 12.54 14.10 -8.68
C HIS A 245 11.04 14.34 -8.87
N ARG A 246 10.69 15.22 -9.82
CA ARG A 246 9.34 15.52 -10.33
C ARG A 246 8.41 16.24 -9.36
N PHE A 247 8.31 15.85 -8.11
CA PHE A 247 7.28 16.30 -7.17
C PHE A 247 7.79 17.39 -6.23
N THR A 248 6.86 18.21 -5.72
CA THR A 248 7.14 19.32 -4.82
C THR A 248 6.88 18.98 -3.35
N LEU A 249 7.26 19.87 -2.44
CA LEU A 249 7.08 19.73 -1.00
C LEU A 249 6.03 20.74 -0.51
N GLY A 250 4.75 20.43 -0.72
CA GLY A 250 3.65 21.26 -0.25
C GLY A 250 3.79 22.74 -0.65
N GLU A 251 3.82 23.62 0.36
CA GLU A 251 3.98 25.07 0.18
C GLU A 251 5.44 25.53 0.20
N TRP A 252 6.39 24.63 0.50
CA TRP A 252 7.81 24.98 0.50
C TRP A 252 8.32 25.11 -0.94
N LYS A 253 8.53 26.35 -1.36
CA LYS A 253 8.97 26.65 -2.72
C LYS A 253 10.43 26.21 -2.93
N PRO A 254 10.74 25.50 -4.03
CA PRO A 254 12.12 25.13 -4.34
C PRO A 254 12.97 26.38 -4.62
N GLU A 255 14.22 26.34 -4.16
CA GLU A 255 15.23 27.32 -4.48
C GLU A 255 15.68 27.22 -5.95
N LYS A 256 15.69 25.99 -6.46
CA LYS A 256 16.08 25.69 -7.84
C LYS A 256 15.20 24.59 -8.43
N THR A 257 14.81 24.81 -9.69
CA THR A 257 14.13 23.81 -10.52
C THR A 257 14.85 23.72 -11.85
N ILE A 258 15.16 22.51 -12.29
CA ILE A 258 15.82 22.25 -13.57
C ILE A 258 15.06 21.17 -14.35
N ALA A 259 15.06 21.27 -15.67
CA ALA A 259 14.68 20.18 -16.56
C ALA A 259 15.96 19.42 -17.00
N VAL A 260 15.85 18.11 -17.08
CA VAL A 260 16.93 17.22 -17.51
C VAL A 260 16.35 16.25 -18.54
N THR A 261 16.93 16.18 -19.73
CA THR A 261 16.57 15.15 -20.70
C THR A 261 17.32 13.88 -20.37
N GLY A 262 16.58 12.79 -20.14
CA GLY A 262 17.16 11.48 -19.85
C GLY A 262 17.71 10.78 -21.10
N GLU A 263 18.45 9.69 -20.89
CA GLU A 263 18.95 8.84 -21.98
C GLU A 263 17.82 8.17 -22.76
N ASP A 264 16.63 8.06 -22.17
CA ASP A 264 15.39 7.60 -22.80
C ASP A 264 14.67 8.69 -23.62
N LEU A 265 15.26 9.90 -23.74
CA LEU A 265 14.73 11.09 -24.41
C LEU A 265 13.51 11.72 -23.75
N GLU A 266 13.13 11.27 -22.55
CA GLU A 266 12.07 11.88 -21.75
C GLU A 266 12.62 13.09 -20.96
N GLU A 267 11.73 14.06 -20.66
CA GLU A 267 12.06 15.22 -19.86
C GLU A 267 11.70 14.98 -18.38
N TYR A 268 12.68 15.20 -17.51
CA TYR A 268 12.57 15.02 -16.07
C TYR A 268 12.77 16.37 -15.36
N THR A 269 11.90 16.66 -14.41
CA THR A 269 12.02 17.86 -13.58
C THR A 269 12.64 17.51 -12.24
N LEU A 270 13.68 18.25 -11.85
CA LEU A 270 14.33 18.12 -10.55
C LEU A 270 14.19 19.43 -9.78
N HIS A 271 13.86 19.32 -8.50
CA HIS A 271 13.73 20.43 -7.58
C HIS A 271 14.76 20.35 -6.46
N MET A 272 15.22 21.51 -5.97
CA MET A 272 16.14 21.58 -4.83
C MET A 272 15.69 22.66 -3.85
N TRP A 273 15.79 22.34 -2.58
CA TRP A 273 15.62 23.22 -1.43
C TRP A 273 16.85 23.18 -0.56
N THR A 274 17.12 24.28 0.13
CA THR A 274 18.06 24.34 1.24
C THR A 274 17.30 24.71 2.51
N VAL A 275 17.50 23.95 3.59
CA VAL A 275 16.88 24.25 4.89
C VAL A 275 17.43 25.62 5.36
N PRO A 276 16.56 26.61 5.61
CA PRO A 276 17.00 27.96 5.95
C PRO A 276 17.74 28.01 7.30
N LYS A 277 18.68 28.92 7.41
CA LYS A 277 19.24 29.30 8.72
C LYS A 277 18.14 30.00 9.52
N LYS A 278 17.95 29.55 10.75
CA LYS A 278 17.01 30.21 11.68
C LYS A 278 17.52 31.60 12.07
#